data_d8a7296f9ed12b94ee7654e78af020e6
#
_entry.id   d8a7296f9ed12b94ee7654e78af020e6
#
_cell.length_a   1.000
_cell.length_b   1.000
_cell.length_c   1.000
_cell.angle_alpha   90.00
_cell.angle_beta   90.00
_cell.angle_gamma   90.00
#
_symmetry.space_group_name_H-M   'P 1'
#
loop_
_entity.id
_entity.type
_entity.pdbx_description
1 polymer ?
#
loop_
_entity_poly.entity_id
_entity_poly.type
_entity_poly.pdbx_seq_one_letter_code
_entity_poly.pdbx_strand_id
1 'polypeptide(L)'
;MLKIIGVRFKSVGKIYYFNPKDYDVKMGDKVIVETARGVECGEVALVDRKIDETRFTNPVKGIIRLATPNDMKTIEKNRQKEKDAFKICEQKIAAHKLKMNLIDVECTFDNNKLLFYFTAESRVDFRELVKDLAAVFRTRIELRQIGVRDEAKMLGGLGICGQPFCCSRFLGEFQPVSIKMAKEQGLSLNPTKISGTCGRLMCCLKYEQDSYEDLLKHTPKVGAIVKTADGRGVVEEVNLLTGKLRVKMDKNDNVVVVKKDDIEVIKDSVIRLDRDEIKALKGLEGK
;
A
#
# COMPACT_ATOMS: atom_id res chain seq x y z
N MET A 1 9.01 6.35 -30.75
CA MET A 1 8.12 5.56 -29.86
C MET A 1 8.80 4.24 -29.56
N LEU A 2 9.04 3.94 -28.31
CA LEU A 2 9.67 2.71 -27.86
C LEU A 2 8.59 1.65 -27.58
N LYS A 3 8.76 0.42 -28.11
CA LYS A 3 7.92 -0.73 -27.73
C LYS A 3 8.38 -1.20 -26.36
N ILE A 4 7.47 -1.31 -25.41
CA ILE A 4 7.75 -1.76 -24.05
C ILE A 4 6.77 -2.81 -23.59
N ILE A 5 7.22 -3.63 -22.66
CA ILE A 5 6.43 -4.59 -21.92
C ILE A 5 6.47 -4.26 -20.42
N GLY A 6 5.40 -4.60 -19.72
CA GLY A 6 5.34 -4.49 -18.26
C GLY A 6 5.61 -5.84 -17.62
N VAL A 7 6.63 -5.91 -16.76
CA VAL A 7 7.03 -7.13 -16.06
C VAL A 7 6.75 -7.02 -14.57
N ARG A 8 6.20 -8.05 -13.98
CA ARG A 8 5.89 -8.17 -12.57
C ARG A 8 6.70 -9.30 -11.94
N PHE A 9 7.34 -9.03 -10.81
CA PHE A 9 8.18 -10.02 -10.10
C PHE A 9 7.43 -10.78 -9.00
N LYS A 10 6.34 -10.23 -8.47
CA LYS A 10 5.46 -10.85 -7.48
C LYS A 10 4.03 -10.87 -8.03
N SER A 11 3.20 -11.78 -7.56
CA SER A 11 1.79 -11.91 -7.97
C SER A 11 1.02 -10.58 -7.84
N VAL A 12 1.39 -9.78 -6.84
CA VAL A 12 0.91 -8.42 -6.64
C VAL A 12 2.10 -7.48 -6.42
N GLY A 13 2.15 -6.38 -7.15
CA GLY A 13 3.25 -5.44 -7.00
C GLY A 13 3.37 -4.47 -8.17
N LYS A 14 4.39 -3.65 -8.09
CA LYS A 14 4.73 -2.68 -9.13
C LYS A 14 5.08 -3.40 -10.44
N ILE A 15 4.58 -2.85 -11.54
CA ILE A 15 4.97 -3.25 -12.88
C ILE A 15 6.17 -2.42 -13.30
N TYR A 16 7.21 -3.09 -13.75
CA TYR A 16 8.42 -2.47 -14.26
C TYR A 16 8.47 -2.59 -15.77
N TYR A 17 8.94 -1.55 -16.44
CA TYR A 17 8.92 -1.50 -17.88
C TYR A 17 10.27 -1.89 -18.47
N PHE A 18 10.22 -2.77 -19.49
CA PHE A 18 11.40 -3.28 -20.20
C PHE A 18 11.17 -3.23 -21.70
N ASN A 19 12.27 -3.14 -22.46
CA ASN A 19 12.24 -3.29 -23.91
C ASN A 19 12.25 -4.78 -24.26
N PRO A 20 11.24 -5.31 -24.99
CA PRO A 20 11.22 -6.71 -25.41
C PRO A 20 12.31 -7.07 -26.42
N LYS A 21 13.01 -6.08 -26.99
CA LYS A 21 13.93 -6.28 -28.12
C LYS A 21 13.23 -6.98 -29.30
N ASP A 22 13.85 -8.01 -29.85
CA ASP A 22 13.33 -8.80 -30.99
C ASP A 22 12.49 -10.02 -30.55
N TYR A 23 12.23 -10.16 -29.25
CA TYR A 23 11.44 -11.26 -28.73
C TYR A 23 9.93 -11.02 -28.94
N ASP A 24 9.24 -12.03 -29.48
CA ASP A 24 7.79 -12.06 -29.47
C ASP A 24 7.31 -12.52 -28.09
N VAL A 25 6.83 -11.56 -27.31
CA VAL A 25 6.49 -11.75 -25.88
C VAL A 25 5.00 -11.60 -25.70
N LYS A 26 4.37 -12.58 -25.05
CA LYS A 26 2.95 -12.61 -24.74
C LYS A 26 2.70 -12.37 -23.26
N MET A 27 1.48 -11.95 -22.93
CA MET A 27 1.06 -11.80 -21.53
C MET A 27 1.08 -13.19 -20.84
N GLY A 28 1.67 -13.24 -19.64
CA GLY A 28 1.90 -14.47 -18.89
C GLY A 28 3.26 -15.13 -19.12
N ASP A 29 3.99 -14.74 -20.17
CA ASP A 29 5.33 -15.27 -20.41
C ASP A 29 6.29 -14.91 -19.26
N LYS A 30 7.22 -15.81 -18.98
CA LYS A 30 8.29 -15.55 -18.03
C LYS A 30 9.52 -15.03 -18.77
N VAL A 31 10.08 -13.94 -18.27
CA VAL A 31 11.26 -13.28 -18.86
C VAL A 31 12.35 -13.11 -17.83
N ILE A 32 13.59 -13.24 -18.28
CA ILE A 32 14.78 -12.96 -17.49
C ILE A 32 15.22 -11.53 -17.78
N VAL A 33 15.36 -10.74 -16.73
CA VAL A 33 15.70 -9.32 -16.79
C VAL A 33 16.81 -8.97 -15.80
N GLU A 34 17.53 -7.91 -16.09
CA GLU A 34 18.50 -7.34 -15.16
C GLU A 34 17.88 -6.16 -14.41
N THR A 35 17.87 -6.26 -13.10
CA THR A 35 17.38 -5.21 -12.19
C THR A 35 18.53 -4.61 -11.37
N ALA A 36 18.24 -3.61 -10.54
CA ALA A 36 19.21 -3.08 -9.57
C ALA A 36 19.59 -4.13 -8.49
N ARG A 37 18.81 -5.21 -8.36
CA ARG A 37 19.07 -6.30 -7.41
C ARG A 37 19.86 -7.46 -8.01
N GLY A 38 20.05 -7.46 -9.30
CA GLY A 38 20.67 -8.54 -10.08
C GLY A 38 19.72 -9.09 -11.15
N VAL A 39 20.03 -10.28 -11.64
CA VAL A 39 19.20 -10.98 -12.61
C VAL A 39 17.98 -11.57 -11.90
N GLU A 40 16.81 -11.29 -12.43
CA GLU A 40 15.52 -11.75 -11.87
C GLU A 40 14.65 -12.36 -12.98
N CYS A 41 13.76 -13.29 -12.58
CA CYS A 41 12.73 -13.81 -13.45
C CYS A 41 11.40 -13.15 -13.11
N GLY A 42 10.77 -12.50 -14.09
CA GLY A 42 9.47 -11.86 -13.93
C GLY A 42 8.44 -12.40 -14.90
N GLU A 43 7.17 -12.09 -14.63
CA GLU A 43 6.04 -12.42 -15.49
C GLU A 43 5.59 -11.19 -16.26
N VAL A 44 5.35 -11.35 -17.55
CA VAL A 44 4.83 -10.29 -18.41
C VAL A 44 3.37 -10.04 -18.08
N ALA A 45 3.09 -8.87 -17.54
CA ALA A 45 1.75 -8.43 -17.14
C ALA A 45 1.11 -7.48 -18.15
N LEU A 46 1.92 -6.82 -19.00
CA LEU A 46 1.44 -5.91 -20.05
C LEU A 46 2.30 -6.09 -21.31
N VAL A 47 1.65 -6.08 -22.46
CA VAL A 47 2.30 -6.15 -23.78
C VAL A 47 1.90 -4.96 -24.66
N ASP A 48 2.65 -4.74 -25.73
CA ASP A 48 2.36 -3.79 -26.83
C ASP A 48 2.05 -2.35 -26.38
N ARG A 49 2.70 -1.86 -25.35
CA ARG A 49 2.66 -0.45 -24.99
C ARG A 49 3.69 0.31 -25.80
N LYS A 50 3.23 1.31 -26.55
CA LYS A 50 4.09 2.30 -27.22
C LYS A 50 4.09 3.56 -26.36
N ILE A 51 5.25 3.92 -25.82
CA ILE A 51 5.39 5.12 -24.98
C ILE A 51 6.49 6.00 -25.60
N ASP A 52 6.31 7.30 -25.41
CA ASP A 52 7.34 8.25 -25.80
C ASP A 52 8.56 8.10 -24.88
N GLU A 53 9.74 7.96 -25.47
CA GLU A 53 11.01 7.79 -24.76
C GLU A 53 11.30 8.94 -23.78
N THR A 54 10.79 10.14 -24.07
CA THR A 54 10.96 11.33 -23.22
C THR A 54 10.28 11.23 -21.84
N ARG A 55 9.39 10.26 -21.65
CA ARG A 55 8.75 10.02 -20.35
C ARG A 55 9.61 9.24 -19.36
N PHE A 56 10.71 8.69 -19.79
CA PHE A 56 11.63 7.96 -18.91
C PHE A 56 12.87 8.82 -18.62
N THR A 57 13.17 8.99 -17.34
CA THR A 57 14.39 9.68 -16.88
C THR A 57 15.67 8.87 -17.15
N ASN A 58 15.53 7.54 -17.27
CA ASN A 58 16.63 6.61 -17.58
C ASN A 58 16.26 5.73 -18.78
N PRO A 59 17.23 5.29 -19.59
CA PRO A 59 16.97 4.40 -20.72
C PRO A 59 16.33 3.10 -20.24
N VAL A 60 15.28 2.66 -20.94
CA VAL A 60 14.55 1.42 -20.61
C VAL A 60 15.45 0.23 -20.93
N LYS A 61 15.80 -0.55 -19.91
CA LYS A 61 16.59 -1.78 -20.08
C LYS A 61 15.83 -2.81 -20.91
N GLY A 62 16.57 -3.56 -21.73
CA GLY A 62 16.00 -4.69 -22.48
C GLY A 62 15.87 -5.94 -21.60
N ILE A 63 14.96 -6.83 -21.98
CA ILE A 63 14.98 -8.20 -21.43
C ILE A 63 16.25 -8.90 -21.87
N ILE A 64 16.75 -9.82 -21.04
CA ILE A 64 17.91 -10.65 -21.41
C ILE A 64 17.44 -11.73 -22.39
N ARG A 65 16.40 -12.49 -22.03
CA ARG A 65 15.79 -13.55 -22.82
C ARG A 65 14.45 -14.02 -22.24
N LEU A 66 13.74 -14.85 -22.95
CA LEU A 66 12.62 -15.61 -22.42
C LEU A 66 13.13 -16.68 -21.43
N ALA A 67 12.33 -17.01 -20.42
CA ALA A 67 12.64 -18.07 -19.48
C ALA A 67 12.54 -19.46 -20.13
N THR A 68 13.49 -20.31 -19.83
CA THR A 68 13.54 -21.69 -20.29
C THR A 68 12.94 -22.65 -19.25
N PRO A 69 12.61 -23.89 -19.61
CA PRO A 69 12.17 -24.90 -18.61
C PRO A 69 13.20 -25.12 -17.49
N ASN A 70 14.49 -24.90 -17.77
CA ASN A 70 15.55 -25.02 -16.79
C ASN A 70 15.51 -23.89 -15.75
N ASP A 71 15.16 -22.66 -16.20
CA ASP A 71 14.94 -21.53 -15.31
C ASP A 71 13.77 -21.78 -14.35
N MET A 72 12.71 -22.41 -14.82
CA MET A 72 11.57 -22.81 -13.98
C MET A 72 11.97 -23.80 -12.89
N LYS A 73 12.84 -24.76 -13.23
CA LYS A 73 13.42 -25.69 -12.22
C LYS A 73 14.29 -24.94 -11.21
N THR A 74 15.04 -23.94 -11.65
CA THR A 74 15.86 -23.10 -10.76
C THR A 74 14.98 -22.31 -9.80
N ILE A 75 13.89 -21.71 -10.29
CA ILE A 75 12.92 -20.99 -9.45
C ILE A 75 12.34 -21.92 -8.37
N GLU A 76 11.95 -23.13 -8.74
CA GLU A 76 11.38 -24.09 -7.79
C GLU A 76 12.41 -24.53 -6.73
N LYS A 77 13.66 -24.77 -7.14
CA LYS A 77 14.75 -25.03 -6.20
C LYS A 77 15.01 -23.88 -5.24
N ASN A 78 14.95 -22.63 -5.76
CA ASN A 78 15.12 -21.46 -4.92
C ASN A 78 13.97 -21.33 -3.91
N ARG A 79 12.72 -21.58 -4.32
CA ARG A 79 11.57 -21.61 -3.40
C ARG A 79 11.71 -22.63 -2.29
N GLN A 80 12.22 -23.84 -2.61
CA GLN A 80 12.49 -24.83 -1.58
C GLN A 80 13.60 -24.36 -0.63
N LYS A 81 14.66 -23.78 -1.18
CA LYS A 81 15.76 -23.19 -0.38
C LYS A 81 15.27 -22.05 0.52
N GLU A 82 14.35 -21.21 0.06
CA GLU A 82 13.73 -20.16 0.85
C GLU A 82 12.99 -20.71 2.07
N LYS A 83 12.19 -21.77 1.88
CA LYS A 83 11.47 -22.45 2.97
C LYS A 83 12.42 -23.05 4.01
N ASP A 84 13.50 -23.67 3.55
CA ASP A 84 14.49 -24.28 4.44
C ASP A 84 15.29 -23.18 5.17
N ALA A 85 15.65 -22.11 4.46
CA ALA A 85 16.33 -20.97 5.04
C ALA A 85 15.48 -20.24 6.08
N PHE A 86 14.17 -20.16 5.89
CA PHE A 86 13.24 -19.60 6.85
C PHE A 86 13.32 -20.38 8.18
N LYS A 87 13.15 -21.68 8.14
CA LYS A 87 13.19 -22.54 9.34
C LYS A 87 14.52 -22.45 10.08
N ILE A 88 15.64 -22.47 9.32
CA ILE A 88 16.98 -22.37 9.91
C ILE A 88 17.18 -21.01 10.56
N CYS A 89 16.72 -19.93 9.92
CA CYS A 89 16.84 -18.59 10.46
C CYS A 89 16.02 -18.41 11.74
N GLU A 90 14.79 -18.94 11.81
CA GLU A 90 13.98 -18.92 13.05
C GLU A 90 14.69 -19.62 14.21
N GLN A 91 15.26 -20.80 13.96
CA GLN A 91 16.04 -21.53 14.98
C GLN A 91 17.24 -20.72 15.47
N LYS A 92 17.95 -20.05 14.55
CA LYS A 92 19.10 -19.21 14.88
C LYS A 92 18.69 -17.94 15.64
N ILE A 93 17.59 -17.28 15.24
CA ILE A 93 17.03 -16.12 15.99
C ILE A 93 16.71 -16.53 17.43
N ALA A 94 16.09 -17.69 17.63
CA ALA A 94 15.79 -18.21 18.97
C ALA A 94 17.06 -18.52 19.77
N ALA A 95 18.07 -19.16 19.15
CA ALA A 95 19.35 -19.46 19.80
C ALA A 95 20.11 -18.22 20.25
N HIS A 96 20.10 -17.16 19.42
CA HIS A 96 20.70 -15.85 19.76
C HIS A 96 19.79 -14.99 20.64
N LYS A 97 18.59 -15.44 21.01
CA LYS A 97 17.61 -14.70 21.83
C LYS A 97 17.30 -13.29 21.30
N LEU A 98 17.25 -13.13 19.99
CA LEU A 98 16.99 -11.85 19.34
C LEU A 98 15.50 -11.51 19.38
N LYS A 99 15.17 -10.27 19.74
CA LYS A 99 13.78 -9.75 19.73
C LYS A 99 13.42 -9.25 18.34
N MET A 100 13.20 -10.17 17.43
CA MET A 100 12.81 -9.90 16.04
C MET A 100 11.93 -11.04 15.52
N ASN A 101 11.00 -10.71 14.61
CA ASN A 101 10.15 -11.69 13.95
C ASN A 101 10.56 -11.79 12.48
N LEU A 102 10.92 -13.00 12.04
CA LEU A 102 11.18 -13.27 10.63
C LEU A 102 9.84 -13.31 9.88
N ILE A 103 9.76 -12.61 8.75
CA ILE A 103 8.53 -12.48 7.96
C ILE A 103 8.62 -13.26 6.66
N ASP A 104 9.74 -13.15 5.94
CA ASP A 104 9.93 -13.83 4.65
C ASP A 104 11.41 -13.97 4.32
N VAL A 105 11.72 -14.91 3.42
CA VAL A 105 13.06 -15.10 2.87
C VAL A 105 12.97 -15.16 1.35
N GLU A 106 13.80 -14.38 0.67
CA GLU A 106 13.90 -14.38 -0.79
C GLU A 106 15.31 -14.81 -1.24
N CYS A 107 15.37 -15.69 -2.20
CA CYS A 107 16.60 -16.07 -2.90
C CYS A 107 16.65 -15.37 -4.26
N THR A 108 17.76 -14.71 -4.58
CA THR A 108 17.93 -14.13 -5.93
C THR A 108 17.95 -15.25 -6.97
N PHE A 109 17.50 -14.95 -8.21
CA PHE A 109 17.40 -15.95 -9.26
C PHE A 109 18.75 -16.64 -9.56
N ASP A 110 19.84 -15.88 -9.50
CA ASP A 110 21.21 -16.38 -9.66
C ASP A 110 21.78 -17.09 -8.43
N ASN A 111 20.99 -17.23 -7.38
CA ASN A 111 21.34 -17.88 -6.11
C ASN A 111 22.55 -17.28 -5.36
N ASN A 112 22.93 -16.06 -5.69
CA ASN A 112 24.09 -15.38 -5.11
C ASN A 112 23.79 -14.67 -3.80
N LYS A 113 22.51 -14.45 -3.48
CA LYS A 113 22.07 -13.72 -2.30
C LYS A 113 20.80 -14.32 -1.69
N LEU A 114 20.74 -14.32 -0.36
CA LEU A 114 19.54 -14.55 0.44
C LEU A 114 19.19 -13.28 1.21
N LEU A 115 17.94 -12.82 1.04
CA LEU A 115 17.38 -11.67 1.73
C LEU A 115 16.40 -12.18 2.79
N PHE A 116 16.60 -11.75 4.03
CA PHE A 116 15.72 -12.07 5.14
C PHE A 116 14.98 -10.81 5.57
N TYR A 117 13.66 -10.82 5.48
CA TYR A 117 12.80 -9.72 5.89
C TYR A 117 12.31 -9.95 7.31
N PHE A 118 12.47 -8.96 8.17
CA PHE A 118 12.06 -9.07 9.55
C PHE A 118 11.44 -7.79 10.09
N THR A 119 10.66 -7.93 11.17
CA THR A 119 10.16 -6.80 11.97
C THR A 119 10.79 -6.84 13.37
N ALA A 120 10.99 -5.68 13.96
CA ALA A 120 11.44 -5.52 15.33
C ALA A 120 10.97 -4.16 15.88
N GLU A 121 10.65 -4.12 17.17
CA GLU A 121 10.23 -2.89 17.87
C GLU A 121 11.38 -1.91 18.07
N SER A 122 12.61 -2.41 18.23
CA SER A 122 13.81 -1.65 18.46
C SER A 122 14.95 -2.08 17.54
N ARG A 123 16.07 -1.37 17.60
CA ARG A 123 17.28 -1.75 16.86
C ARG A 123 17.82 -3.08 17.39
N VAL A 124 18.00 -4.05 16.48
CA VAL A 124 18.54 -5.38 16.79
C VAL A 124 19.98 -5.47 16.32
N ASP A 125 20.86 -6.03 17.14
CA ASP A 125 22.22 -6.41 16.71
C ASP A 125 22.21 -7.84 16.19
N PHE A 126 22.25 -7.98 14.90
CA PHE A 126 22.18 -9.26 14.19
C PHE A 126 23.52 -9.72 13.58
N ARG A 127 24.65 -9.14 14.00
CA ARG A 127 25.98 -9.44 13.41
C ARG A 127 26.35 -10.92 13.53
N GLU A 128 26.12 -11.51 14.68
CA GLU A 128 26.41 -12.94 14.91
C GLU A 128 25.43 -13.84 14.12
N LEU A 129 24.15 -13.45 14.06
CA LEU A 129 23.16 -14.15 13.22
C LEU A 129 23.58 -14.16 11.74
N VAL A 130 24.09 -13.05 11.21
CA VAL A 130 24.55 -12.96 9.81
C VAL A 130 25.74 -13.92 9.59
N LYS A 131 26.71 -13.97 10.51
CA LYS A 131 27.85 -14.90 10.41
C LYS A 131 27.40 -16.35 10.39
N ASP A 132 26.50 -16.71 11.29
CA ASP A 132 25.94 -18.06 11.37
C ASP A 132 25.21 -18.46 10.10
N LEU A 133 24.34 -17.58 9.58
CA LEU A 133 23.61 -17.82 8.33
C LEU A 133 24.55 -17.91 7.13
N ALA A 134 25.59 -17.05 7.07
CA ALA A 134 26.59 -17.10 6.00
C ALA A 134 27.41 -18.41 6.03
N ALA A 135 27.74 -18.92 7.21
CA ALA A 135 28.42 -20.21 7.37
C ALA A 135 27.56 -21.39 6.86
N VAL A 136 26.25 -21.36 7.13
CA VAL A 136 25.31 -22.42 6.71
C VAL A 136 25.06 -22.37 5.19
N PHE A 137 24.72 -21.20 4.65
CA PHE A 137 24.25 -21.09 3.27
C PHE A 137 25.37 -20.83 2.24
N ARG A 138 26.53 -20.41 2.70
CA ARG A 138 27.70 -20.06 1.86
C ARG A 138 27.36 -19.09 0.73
N THR A 139 26.43 -18.18 1.01
CA THR A 139 25.94 -17.15 0.08
C THR A 139 25.93 -15.79 0.80
N ARG A 140 25.82 -14.71 0.05
CA ARG A 140 25.67 -13.38 0.65
C ARG A 140 24.35 -13.28 1.38
N ILE A 141 24.40 -12.94 2.67
CA ILE A 141 23.22 -12.76 3.53
C ILE A 141 22.92 -11.26 3.66
N GLU A 142 21.67 -10.91 3.49
CA GLU A 142 21.19 -9.55 3.68
C GLU A 142 19.94 -9.56 4.56
N LEU A 143 19.99 -8.91 5.72
CA LEU A 143 18.84 -8.73 6.61
C LEU A 143 18.22 -7.35 6.40
N ARG A 144 16.91 -7.33 6.18
CA ARG A 144 16.13 -6.10 5.96
C ARG A 144 15.02 -5.97 6.98
N GLN A 145 15.12 -4.96 7.82
CA GLN A 145 13.99 -4.60 8.65
C GLN A 145 12.92 -3.93 7.79
N ILE A 146 11.68 -4.39 7.94
CA ILE A 146 10.52 -3.85 7.24
C ILE A 146 9.53 -3.23 8.23
N GLY A 147 8.70 -2.32 7.72
CA GLY A 147 7.66 -1.70 8.53
C GLY A 147 6.40 -2.59 8.62
N VAL A 148 5.57 -2.35 9.63
CA VAL A 148 4.33 -3.12 9.91
C VAL A 148 3.35 -3.16 8.72
N ARG A 149 3.34 -2.16 7.85
CA ARG A 149 2.50 -2.18 6.64
C ARG A 149 3.08 -3.09 5.56
N ASP A 150 4.41 -3.11 5.41
CA ASP A 150 5.08 -4.02 4.46
C ASP A 150 4.95 -5.47 4.93
N GLU A 151 5.04 -5.71 6.24
CA GLU A 151 4.71 -7.00 6.85
C GLU A 151 3.29 -7.43 6.48
N ALA A 152 2.28 -6.60 6.76
CA ALA A 152 0.90 -6.89 6.40
C ALA A 152 0.71 -7.11 4.89
N LYS A 153 1.43 -6.36 4.04
CA LYS A 153 1.44 -6.53 2.59
C LYS A 153 2.00 -7.88 2.16
N MET A 154 3.07 -8.35 2.81
CA MET A 154 3.72 -9.63 2.51
C MET A 154 2.89 -10.83 2.98
N LEU A 155 2.36 -10.76 4.20
CA LEU A 155 1.52 -11.81 4.76
C LEU A 155 0.15 -11.89 4.09
N GLY A 156 -0.38 -10.77 3.61
CA GLY A 156 -1.73 -10.69 3.08
C GLY A 156 -2.80 -10.77 4.17
N GLY A 157 -4.05 -10.89 3.77
CA GLY A 157 -5.19 -11.02 4.68
C GLY A 157 -6.39 -10.19 4.26
N LEU A 158 -7.42 -10.15 5.10
CA LEU A 158 -8.65 -9.40 4.88
C LEU A 158 -8.70 -8.14 5.76
N GLY A 159 -9.14 -7.05 5.16
CA GLY A 159 -9.44 -5.81 5.88
C GLY A 159 -10.77 -5.88 6.62
N ILE A 160 -11.07 -4.85 7.41
CA ILE A 160 -12.36 -4.70 8.11
C ILE A 160 -13.57 -4.66 7.14
N CYS A 161 -13.33 -4.35 5.88
CA CYS A 161 -14.32 -4.34 4.80
C CYS A 161 -14.55 -5.73 4.18
N GLY A 162 -13.90 -6.79 4.67
CA GLY A 162 -13.97 -8.15 4.12
C GLY A 162 -13.23 -8.36 2.80
N GLN A 163 -12.56 -7.34 2.26
CA GLN A 163 -11.75 -7.45 1.04
C GLN A 163 -10.27 -7.71 1.38
N PRO A 164 -9.51 -8.35 0.48
CA PRO A 164 -8.06 -8.46 0.63
C PRO A 164 -7.42 -7.08 0.82
N PHE A 165 -6.33 -7.03 1.60
CA PHE A 165 -5.64 -5.78 1.91
C PHE A 165 -5.35 -4.95 0.66
N CYS A 166 -5.70 -3.67 0.66
CA CYS A 166 -5.44 -2.75 -0.45
C CYS A 166 -3.95 -2.72 -0.83
N CYS A 167 -3.05 -2.71 0.16
CA CYS A 167 -1.61 -2.69 -0.04
C CYS A 167 -1.08 -3.98 -0.69
N SER A 168 -1.72 -5.13 -0.49
CA SER A 168 -1.32 -6.39 -1.11
C SER A 168 -2.00 -6.63 -2.46
N ARG A 169 -3.05 -5.87 -2.81
CA ARG A 169 -3.83 -6.08 -4.03
C ARG A 169 -3.51 -5.06 -5.13
N PHE A 170 -3.77 -3.77 -4.91
CA PHE A 170 -3.68 -2.74 -5.96
C PHE A 170 -2.94 -1.47 -5.52
N LEU A 171 -2.85 -1.16 -4.22
CA LEU A 171 -2.10 -0.01 -3.70
C LEU A 171 -0.65 -0.41 -3.38
N GLY A 172 0.11 -0.79 -4.41
CA GLY A 172 1.48 -1.27 -4.26
C GLY A 172 2.48 -0.19 -3.81
N GLU A 173 2.22 1.07 -4.12
CA GLU A 173 3.04 2.21 -3.71
C GLU A 173 2.43 2.88 -2.48
N PHE A 174 3.28 3.12 -1.48
CA PHE A 174 2.86 3.83 -0.28
C PHE A 174 2.66 5.32 -0.58
N GLN A 175 1.49 5.84 -0.16
CA GLN A 175 1.25 7.28 -0.09
C GLN A 175 0.90 7.66 1.34
N PRO A 176 1.40 8.80 1.84
CA PRO A 176 1.10 9.26 3.20
C PRO A 176 -0.41 9.43 3.40
N VAL A 177 -0.89 8.96 4.55
CA VAL A 177 -2.29 9.10 4.97
C VAL A 177 -2.31 9.96 6.23
N SER A 178 -3.23 10.92 6.29
CA SER A 178 -3.37 11.82 7.42
C SER A 178 -4.72 11.64 8.13
N ILE A 179 -4.76 12.03 9.41
CA ILE A 179 -6.00 12.05 10.22
C ILE A 179 -7.03 13.00 9.60
N LYS A 180 -6.56 14.08 8.98
CA LYS A 180 -7.43 15.03 8.26
C LYS A 180 -8.29 14.35 7.20
N MET A 181 -7.72 13.41 6.44
CA MET A 181 -8.46 12.64 5.43
C MET A 181 -9.62 11.85 6.04
N ALA A 182 -9.40 11.21 7.20
CA ALA A 182 -10.47 10.49 7.89
C ALA A 182 -11.62 11.42 8.30
N LYS A 183 -11.30 12.61 8.79
CA LYS A 183 -12.32 13.61 9.18
C LYS A 183 -13.07 14.19 7.98
N GLU A 184 -12.38 14.47 6.89
CA GLU A 184 -12.97 14.96 5.63
C GLU A 184 -13.90 13.92 4.99
N GLN A 185 -13.60 12.63 5.18
CA GLN A 185 -14.44 11.51 4.73
C GLN A 185 -15.58 11.17 5.71
N GLY A 186 -15.76 11.97 6.76
CA GLY A 186 -16.86 11.81 7.72
C GLY A 186 -16.71 10.60 8.64
N LEU A 187 -15.49 10.03 8.78
CA LEU A 187 -15.25 8.90 9.67
C LEU A 187 -15.06 9.36 11.12
N SER A 188 -15.58 8.56 12.04
CA SER A 188 -15.28 8.72 13.46
C SER A 188 -13.77 8.56 13.69
N LEU A 189 -13.15 9.48 14.41
CA LEU A 189 -11.71 9.44 14.75
C LEU A 189 -11.36 8.39 15.82
N ASN A 190 -12.13 7.32 15.91
CA ASN A 190 -11.81 6.17 16.75
C ASN A 190 -10.67 5.35 16.10
N PRO A 191 -9.53 5.13 16.78
CA PRO A 191 -8.40 4.34 16.25
C PRO A 191 -8.81 3.01 15.64
N THR A 192 -9.74 2.29 16.27
CA THR A 192 -10.20 0.97 15.80
C THR A 192 -10.97 1.03 14.48
N LYS A 193 -11.56 2.18 14.14
CA LYS A 193 -12.35 2.38 12.91
C LYS A 193 -11.56 2.96 11.75
N ILE A 194 -10.45 3.66 12.04
CA ILE A 194 -9.64 4.34 11.01
C ILE A 194 -8.29 3.67 10.77
N SER A 195 -7.90 2.67 11.57
CA SER A 195 -6.66 1.91 11.36
C SER A 195 -6.93 0.58 10.66
N GLY A 196 -6.00 0.20 9.81
CA GLY A 196 -5.94 -1.13 9.22
C GLY A 196 -5.35 -2.15 10.18
N THR A 197 -5.35 -3.42 9.80
CA THR A 197 -4.76 -4.53 10.56
C THR A 197 -3.27 -4.32 10.89
N CYS A 198 -2.55 -3.53 10.07
CA CYS A 198 -1.17 -3.14 10.33
C CYS A 198 -1.00 -2.07 11.44
N GLY A 199 -2.08 -1.65 12.10
CA GLY A 199 -2.06 -0.61 13.14
C GLY A 199 -1.77 0.81 12.64
N ARG A 200 -1.75 1.05 11.31
CA ARG A 200 -1.60 2.37 10.70
C ARG A 200 -2.93 2.80 10.05
N LEU A 201 -3.09 4.10 9.75
CA LEU A 201 -4.27 4.59 9.05
C LEU A 201 -4.54 3.78 7.78
N MET A 202 -5.81 3.54 7.48
CA MET A 202 -6.24 2.75 6.33
C MET A 202 -5.78 3.38 5.01
N CYS A 203 -5.23 2.56 4.12
CA CYS A 203 -4.74 3.00 2.81
C CYS A 203 -5.86 3.54 1.90
N CYS A 204 -7.09 3.02 2.04
CA CYS A 204 -8.25 3.45 1.26
C CYS A 204 -8.61 4.92 1.51
N LEU A 205 -8.29 5.49 2.68
CA LEU A 205 -8.48 6.91 2.96
C LEU A 205 -7.76 7.79 1.91
N LYS A 206 -6.51 7.49 1.61
CA LYS A 206 -5.78 8.24 0.56
C LYS A 206 -6.29 7.91 -0.83
N TYR A 207 -6.64 6.66 -1.10
CA TYR A 207 -7.14 6.24 -2.39
C TYR A 207 -8.43 6.96 -2.79
N GLU A 208 -9.31 7.19 -1.83
CA GLU A 208 -10.61 7.83 -2.04
C GLU A 208 -10.57 9.36 -1.87
N GLN A 209 -9.47 9.91 -1.32
CA GLN A 209 -9.37 11.31 -0.91
C GLN A 209 -9.75 12.31 -2.01
N ASP A 210 -9.26 12.12 -3.22
CA ASP A 210 -9.49 13.05 -4.33
C ASP A 210 -10.99 13.15 -4.67
N SER A 211 -11.73 12.04 -4.58
CA SER A 211 -13.18 12.00 -4.78
C SER A 211 -13.93 12.73 -3.66
N TYR A 212 -13.51 12.54 -2.40
CA TYR A 212 -14.11 13.25 -1.27
C TYR A 212 -13.79 14.75 -1.28
N GLU A 213 -12.58 15.14 -1.67
CA GLU A 213 -12.22 16.56 -1.83
C GLU A 213 -13.09 17.24 -2.88
N ASP A 214 -13.40 16.55 -3.97
CA ASP A 214 -14.29 17.11 -5.00
C ASP A 214 -15.73 17.26 -4.49
N LEU A 215 -16.26 16.25 -3.81
CA LEU A 215 -17.58 16.31 -3.17
C LEU A 215 -17.68 17.45 -2.13
N LEU A 216 -16.62 17.66 -1.35
CA LEU A 216 -16.56 18.73 -0.34
C LEU A 216 -16.57 20.15 -0.91
N LYS A 217 -16.15 20.34 -2.16
CA LYS A 217 -16.25 21.66 -2.84
C LYS A 217 -17.69 22.06 -3.11
N HIS A 218 -18.56 21.06 -3.32
CA HIS A 218 -19.94 21.25 -3.75
C HIS A 218 -20.98 20.86 -2.68
N THR A 219 -20.54 20.64 -1.44
CA THR A 219 -21.42 20.23 -0.34
C THR A 219 -21.10 21.07 0.89
N PRO A 220 -22.10 21.67 1.56
CA PRO A 220 -21.89 22.43 2.78
C PRO A 220 -21.38 21.52 3.89
N LYS A 221 -20.52 22.05 4.74
CA LYS A 221 -19.89 21.32 5.84
C LYS A 221 -20.76 21.31 7.09
N VAL A 222 -20.50 20.39 8.00
CA VAL A 222 -21.10 20.40 9.33
C VAL A 222 -20.88 21.74 10.01
N GLY A 223 -21.93 22.32 10.58
CA GLY A 223 -21.95 23.67 11.16
C GLY A 223 -22.23 24.80 10.15
N ALA A 224 -22.45 24.49 8.87
CA ALA A 224 -22.87 25.47 7.88
C ALA A 224 -24.30 25.96 8.18
N ILE A 225 -24.55 27.24 7.95
CA ILE A 225 -25.88 27.84 8.05
C ILE A 225 -26.51 27.79 6.67
N VAL A 226 -27.68 27.17 6.58
CA VAL A 226 -28.38 26.95 5.31
C VAL A 226 -29.85 27.43 5.41
N LYS A 227 -30.42 27.74 4.25
CA LYS A 227 -31.83 28.00 4.10
C LYS A 227 -32.47 26.84 3.34
N THR A 228 -33.48 26.26 3.93
CA THR A 228 -34.29 25.18 3.36
C THR A 228 -35.69 25.70 3.02
N ALA A 229 -36.56 24.90 2.42
CA ALA A 229 -37.97 25.21 2.22
C ALA A 229 -38.70 25.53 3.54
N ASP A 230 -38.32 24.89 4.64
CA ASP A 230 -38.93 25.03 5.97
C ASP A 230 -38.34 26.21 6.79
N GLY A 231 -37.29 26.85 6.27
CA GLY A 231 -36.65 27.99 6.92
C GLY A 231 -35.14 27.88 7.05
N ARG A 232 -34.58 28.63 8.00
CA ARG A 232 -33.15 28.65 8.29
C ARG A 232 -32.80 27.57 9.33
N GLY A 233 -31.62 26.94 9.17
CA GLY A 233 -31.10 25.98 10.11
C GLY A 233 -29.59 25.78 9.99
N VAL A 234 -29.07 24.92 10.84
CA VAL A 234 -27.64 24.55 10.92
C VAL A 234 -27.45 23.10 10.51
N VAL A 235 -26.49 22.81 9.66
CA VAL A 235 -26.15 21.45 9.25
C VAL A 235 -25.48 20.71 10.40
N GLU A 236 -26.10 19.65 10.91
CA GLU A 236 -25.56 18.78 11.95
C GLU A 236 -24.77 17.60 11.39
N GLU A 237 -25.23 17.04 10.27
CA GLU A 237 -24.62 15.84 9.67
C GLU A 237 -24.67 15.93 8.15
N VAL A 238 -23.63 15.45 7.51
CA VAL A 238 -23.46 15.44 6.05
C VAL A 238 -23.12 14.04 5.59
N ASN A 239 -23.91 13.49 4.68
CA ASN A 239 -23.54 12.30 3.94
C ASN A 239 -23.05 12.73 2.55
N LEU A 240 -21.76 12.84 2.37
CA LEU A 240 -21.13 13.33 1.13
C LEU A 240 -21.48 12.47 -0.10
N LEU A 241 -21.56 11.15 0.07
CA LEU A 241 -21.80 10.23 -1.04
C LEU A 241 -23.24 10.31 -1.57
N THR A 242 -24.21 10.52 -0.68
CA THR A 242 -25.63 10.61 -1.07
C THR A 242 -26.14 12.02 -1.24
N GLY A 243 -25.33 13.03 -0.85
CA GLY A 243 -25.71 14.44 -0.84
C GLY A 243 -26.83 14.77 0.16
N LYS A 244 -27.11 13.88 1.13
CA LYS A 244 -28.11 14.12 2.16
C LYS A 244 -27.52 14.86 3.35
N LEU A 245 -28.27 15.84 3.86
CA LEU A 245 -27.91 16.71 4.98
C LEU A 245 -28.96 16.57 6.05
N ARG A 246 -28.54 16.49 7.31
CA ARG A 246 -29.43 16.66 8.48
C ARG A 246 -29.26 18.09 8.96
N VAL A 247 -30.34 18.84 8.90
CA VAL A 247 -30.37 20.26 9.24
C VAL A 247 -31.25 20.45 10.48
N LYS A 248 -30.69 21.02 11.53
CA LYS A 248 -31.41 21.44 12.71
C LYS A 248 -32.00 22.84 12.47
N MET A 249 -33.32 22.95 12.55
CA MET A 249 -34.04 24.19 12.26
C MET A 249 -34.00 25.17 13.44
N ASP A 250 -33.76 26.45 13.15
CA ASP A 250 -33.65 27.49 14.18
C ASP A 250 -34.96 27.72 14.96
N LYS A 251 -36.13 27.47 14.34
CA LYS A 251 -37.43 27.78 14.94
C LYS A 251 -37.99 26.77 15.92
N ASN A 252 -37.78 25.49 15.70
CA ASN A 252 -38.48 24.40 16.43
C ASN A 252 -37.55 23.32 16.94
N ASP A 253 -36.20 23.46 16.82
CA ASP A 253 -35.20 22.44 17.11
C ASP A 253 -35.41 21.11 16.36
N ASN A 254 -36.34 21.07 15.40
CA ASN A 254 -36.59 19.87 14.60
C ASN A 254 -35.42 19.61 13.63
N VAL A 255 -35.10 18.34 13.42
CA VAL A 255 -34.09 17.91 12.45
C VAL A 255 -34.79 17.45 11.17
N VAL A 256 -34.48 18.10 10.06
CA VAL A 256 -35.02 17.78 8.73
C VAL A 256 -33.91 17.19 7.87
N VAL A 257 -34.24 16.18 7.06
CA VAL A 257 -33.32 15.59 6.10
C VAL A 257 -33.60 16.17 4.71
N VAL A 258 -32.65 16.88 4.17
CA VAL A 258 -32.75 17.55 2.85
C VAL A 258 -31.60 17.12 1.93
N LYS A 259 -31.73 17.31 0.63
CA LYS A 259 -30.62 17.13 -0.32
C LYS A 259 -29.84 18.43 -0.43
N LYS A 260 -28.56 18.32 -0.78
CA LYS A 260 -27.67 19.48 -0.99
C LYS A 260 -28.17 20.44 -2.07
N ASP A 261 -28.90 19.89 -3.06
CA ASP A 261 -29.42 20.67 -4.19
C ASP A 261 -30.72 21.44 -3.85
N ASP A 262 -31.36 21.10 -2.71
CA ASP A 262 -32.62 21.70 -2.26
C ASP A 262 -32.39 22.82 -1.21
N ILE A 263 -31.16 23.28 -1.06
CA ILE A 263 -30.79 24.28 -0.05
C ILE A 263 -29.98 25.43 -0.63
N GLU A 264 -30.05 26.57 0.04
CA GLU A 264 -29.20 27.73 -0.19
C GLU A 264 -28.22 27.90 0.96
N VAL A 265 -26.90 27.91 0.67
CA VAL A 265 -25.87 28.11 1.70
C VAL A 265 -25.72 29.58 2.02
N ILE A 266 -26.07 29.97 3.25
CA ILE A 266 -25.91 31.34 3.74
C ILE A 266 -24.46 31.56 4.20
N LYS A 267 -23.91 30.61 4.97
CA LYS A 267 -22.53 30.64 5.47
C LYS A 267 -22.00 29.25 5.64
N ASP A 268 -20.92 28.93 4.93
CA ASP A 268 -20.27 27.61 5.09
C ASP A 268 -19.38 27.57 6.33
N SER A 269 -19.07 26.38 6.77
CA SER A 269 -18.21 26.09 7.91
C SER A 269 -16.84 25.56 7.45
N VAL A 270 -15.91 25.39 8.38
CA VAL A 270 -14.57 24.83 8.13
C VAL A 270 -14.39 23.57 8.97
N ILE A 271 -13.92 22.51 8.34
CA ILE A 271 -13.54 21.28 9.06
C ILE A 271 -12.31 21.58 9.91
N ARG A 272 -12.48 21.58 11.22
CA ARG A 272 -11.40 21.80 12.18
C ARG A 272 -11.07 20.49 12.89
N LEU A 273 -9.79 20.20 12.99
CA LEU A 273 -9.27 19.13 13.84
C LEU A 273 -8.94 19.71 15.21
N ASP A 274 -9.36 19.02 16.26
CA ASP A 274 -8.91 19.37 17.61
C ASP A 274 -7.43 18.97 17.77
N ARG A 275 -6.66 19.80 18.49
CA ARG A 275 -5.24 19.54 18.77
C ARG A 275 -5.02 18.27 19.58
N ASP A 276 -5.94 17.99 20.50
CA ASP A 276 -5.87 16.79 21.35
C ASP A 276 -6.22 15.53 20.55
N GLU A 277 -7.20 15.59 19.63
CA GLU A 277 -7.49 14.52 18.67
C GLU A 277 -6.26 14.20 17.82
N ILE A 278 -5.60 15.21 17.26
CA ILE A 278 -4.38 15.03 16.45
C ILE A 278 -3.28 14.36 17.27
N LYS A 279 -3.05 14.84 18.50
CA LYS A 279 -1.98 14.33 19.37
C LYS A 279 -2.20 12.87 19.73
N ALA A 280 -3.44 12.48 20.06
CA ALA A 280 -3.81 11.11 20.40
C ALA A 280 -3.62 10.13 19.23
N LEU A 281 -3.85 10.58 17.99
CA LEU A 281 -3.85 9.73 16.81
C LEU A 281 -2.55 9.82 15.98
N LYS A 282 -1.63 10.72 16.32
CA LYS A 282 -0.39 10.98 15.56
C LYS A 282 0.45 9.72 15.33
N GLY A 283 0.43 8.77 16.26
CA GLY A 283 1.12 7.50 16.14
C GLY A 283 0.61 6.60 14.97
N LEU A 284 -0.62 6.83 14.48
CA LEU A 284 -1.23 6.05 13.40
C LEU A 284 -0.80 6.53 12.00
N GLU A 285 -0.35 7.78 11.86
CA GLU A 285 -0.01 8.36 10.56
C GLU A 285 1.25 7.74 9.92
N GLY A 286 2.08 7.08 10.64
CA GLY A 286 3.30 6.44 10.12
C GLY A 286 4.30 7.48 9.55
N LYS A 287 5.57 7.25 9.81
CA LYS A 287 6.66 7.99 9.17
C LYS A 287 6.96 7.42 7.81
#